data_d5c00ea699610f2a362091d3b3965b0c
#
_entry.id   d5c00ea699610f2a362091d3b3965b0c
#
_cell.length_a   1.000
_cell.length_b   1.000
_cell.length_c   1.000
_cell.angle_alpha   90.00
_cell.angle_beta   90.00
_cell.angle_gamma   90.00
#
_symmetry.space_group_name_H-M   'P 1'
#
loop_
_entity.id
_entity.type
_entity.pdbx_description
1 polymer ?
#
loop_
_entity_poly.entity_id
_entity_poly.type
_entity_poly.pdbx_seq_one_letter_code
_entity_poly.pdbx_strand_id
1 'polypeptide(L)'
;LVVGSVRCVXETGPDEWLVYFNGEDRQLFNNLFNEISKLNFGSVVDVSNQWICINIKGNKTFDLLSSGSPFNYESFKKTKNSVTQTLLNHTDVIIHHKEINEINLFVRRSFSEDLWLWIKDSARFI
;
A
#
# COMPACT_ATOMS: atom_id res chain seq x y z
N LEU A 1 -12.51 1.73 -4.62
CA LEU A 1 -12.09 1.12 -3.38
C LEU A 1 -11.34 2.11 -2.53
N VAL A 2 -11.62 2.13 -1.25
CA VAL A 2 -11.25 3.24 -0.41
C VAL A 2 -10.85 2.81 0.99
N VAL A 3 -9.87 3.47 1.55
CA VAL A 3 -9.37 3.17 2.88
C VAL A 3 -8.82 4.43 3.54
N GLY A 4 -9.36 4.91 4.65
CA GLY A 4 -8.74 5.90 5.52
C GLY A 4 -8.78 7.35 5.03
N SER A 5 -8.17 8.33 5.67
CA SER A 5 -8.15 9.71 5.17
C SER A 5 -7.19 9.82 4.00
N VAL A 6 -7.56 10.58 2.98
CA VAL A 6 -6.80 10.54 1.73
C VAL A 6 -5.35 10.86 1.98
N ARG A 7 -4.52 9.84 1.84
CA ARG A 7 -3.09 9.94 1.92
C ARG A 7 -2.47 9.59 0.60
N CYS A 8 -3.12 8.73 -0.15
CA CYS A 8 -2.56 8.22 -1.37
C CYS A 8 -3.66 7.64 -2.24
N VAL A 9 -3.47 7.77 -3.52
CA VAL A 9 -4.32 7.12 -4.50
C VAL A 9 -3.41 6.33 -5.43
N UNK A 10 -3.42 5.17 -5.34
CA UNK A 10 -2.58 4.48 -5.95
C UNK A 10 -3.24 3.82 -6.94
N GLU A 11 -2.78 3.84 -8.08
CA GLU A 11 -3.32 3.13 -9.22
C GLU A 11 -2.86 1.67 -9.19
N THR A 12 -3.80 0.78 -9.01
CA THR A 12 -3.48 -0.65 -8.89
C THR A 12 -3.75 -1.44 -10.16
N GLY A 13 -4.28 -0.79 -11.17
CA GLY A 13 -4.54 -1.42 -12.45
C GLY A 13 -4.93 -0.37 -13.46
N PRO A 14 -5.17 -0.77 -14.72
CA PRO A 14 -5.50 0.21 -15.76
C PRO A 14 -6.75 1.04 -15.47
N ASP A 15 -7.69 0.46 -14.75
CA ASP A 15 -8.93 1.16 -14.41
C ASP A 15 -9.32 0.97 -12.96
N GLU A 16 -8.32 0.83 -12.10
CA GLU A 16 -8.56 0.54 -10.69
C GLU A 16 -7.61 1.36 -9.83
N TRP A 17 -8.14 1.94 -8.76
CA TRP A 17 -7.36 2.75 -7.82
C TRP A 17 -7.65 2.32 -6.40
N LEU A 18 -6.62 2.33 -5.58
CA LEU A 18 -6.75 2.15 -4.15
C LEU A 18 -6.60 3.52 -3.50
N VAL A 19 -7.61 3.93 -2.76
CA VAL A 19 -7.59 5.20 -2.05
C VAL A 19 -7.57 4.89 -0.56
N TYR A 20 -6.58 5.40 0.18
CA TYR A 20 -6.57 5.15 1.61
C TYR A 20 -6.48 6.44 2.40
N PHE A 21 -7.07 6.43 3.60
CA PHE A 21 -7.20 7.59 4.45
C PHE A 21 -7.42 7.10 5.89
N ASN A 22 -7.36 8.00 6.86
CA ASN A 22 -7.58 7.61 8.26
C ASN A 22 -9.00 7.09 8.44
N GLY A 23 -9.13 6.02 9.21
CA GLY A 23 -10.38 5.30 9.30
C GLY A 23 -11.53 6.05 9.90
N GLU A 24 -11.29 7.22 10.47
CA GLU A 24 -12.36 7.97 11.09
C GLU A 24 -13.07 8.91 10.13
N ASP A 25 -12.61 9.00 8.90
CA ASP A 25 -13.19 9.94 7.94
C ASP A 25 -14.20 9.24 7.04
N ARG A 26 -15.29 8.75 7.65
CA ARG A 26 -16.36 8.11 6.88
C ARG A 26 -17.04 9.10 5.95
N GLN A 27 -17.02 10.38 6.31
CA GLN A 27 -17.60 11.40 5.47
C GLN A 27 -16.95 11.43 4.09
N LEU A 28 -15.64 11.29 4.06
CA LEU A 28 -14.93 11.26 2.80
C LEU A 28 -15.33 10.06 1.96
N PHE A 29 -15.47 8.90 2.61
CA PHE A 29 -15.91 7.70 1.90
C PHE A 29 -17.30 7.91 1.29
N ASN A 30 -18.21 8.45 2.09
CA ASN A 30 -19.57 8.65 1.61
C ASN A 30 -19.62 9.65 0.47
N ASN A 31 -18.83 10.71 0.54
CA ASN A 31 -18.77 11.69 -0.53
C ASN A 31 -18.23 11.07 -1.81
N LEU A 32 -17.16 10.30 -1.70
CA LEU A 32 -16.57 9.65 -2.85
C LEU A 32 -17.55 8.64 -3.47
N PHE A 33 -18.19 7.86 -2.62
CA PHE A 33 -19.15 6.88 -3.08
C PHE A 33 -20.28 7.55 -3.86
N ASN A 34 -20.81 8.65 -3.31
CA ASN A 34 -21.90 9.35 -3.96
C ASN A 34 -21.49 9.93 -5.31
N GLU A 35 -20.31 10.55 -5.36
CA GLU A 35 -19.87 11.19 -6.60
C GLU A 35 -19.62 10.18 -7.69
N ILE A 36 -18.97 9.06 -7.35
CA ILE A 36 -18.69 8.03 -8.36
C ILE A 36 -19.97 7.37 -8.83
N SER A 37 -20.90 7.13 -7.90
CA SER A 37 -22.17 6.50 -8.28
C SER A 37 -22.97 7.37 -9.24
N LYS A 38 -22.89 8.69 -9.09
CA LYS A 38 -23.60 9.58 -10.00
C LYS A 38 -23.11 9.49 -11.43
N LEU A 39 -21.83 9.19 -11.59
CA LEU A 39 -21.24 9.13 -12.94
C LEU A 39 -21.69 7.91 -13.72
N ASN A 40 -22.12 6.87 -13.02
CA ASN A 40 -22.71 5.68 -13.64
C ASN A 40 -21.71 4.88 -14.48
N PHE A 41 -20.42 5.02 -14.23
CA PHE A 41 -19.42 4.21 -14.90
C PHE A 41 -18.29 3.79 -13.99
N GLY A 42 -18.52 3.87 -12.70
CA GLY A 42 -17.54 3.44 -11.73
C GLY A 42 -18.20 2.94 -10.47
N SER A 43 -17.44 2.32 -9.64
CA SER A 43 -17.92 1.86 -8.36
C SER A 43 -16.88 2.03 -7.29
N VAL A 44 -17.33 2.16 -6.06
CA VAL A 44 -16.47 2.30 -4.90
C VAL A 44 -16.81 1.18 -3.93
N VAL A 45 -15.79 0.45 -3.52
CA VAL A 45 -15.97 -0.67 -2.60
C VAL A 45 -15.05 -0.45 -1.40
N ASP A 46 -15.61 -0.61 -0.21
CA ASP A 46 -14.85 -0.50 1.02
C ASP A 46 -14.10 -1.83 1.26
N VAL A 47 -12.79 -1.78 1.10
CA VAL A 47 -11.96 -2.98 1.28
C VAL A 47 -11.09 -2.87 2.52
N SER A 48 -11.50 -2.04 3.49
CA SER A 48 -10.72 -1.81 4.70
C SER A 48 -10.38 -3.09 5.45
N ASN A 49 -11.30 -4.05 5.45
CA ASN A 49 -11.08 -5.28 6.20
C ASN A 49 -10.25 -6.30 5.46
N GLN A 50 -9.92 -6.05 4.19
CA GLN A 50 -9.14 -7.00 3.39
C GLN A 50 -7.65 -6.74 3.43
N TRP A 51 -7.23 -5.55 3.83
CA TRP A 51 -5.84 -5.13 3.76
C TRP A 51 -5.31 -4.74 5.12
N ILE A 52 -4.02 -5.01 5.32
CA ILE A 52 -3.27 -4.54 6.47
C ILE A 52 -2.17 -3.64 5.95
N CYS A 53 -1.97 -2.52 6.63
CA CYS A 53 -0.88 -1.61 6.29
C CYS A 53 0.25 -1.78 7.28
N ILE A 54 1.45 -2.03 6.75
CA ILE A 54 2.65 -2.12 7.57
C ILE A 54 3.54 -0.94 7.20
N ASN A 55 3.88 -0.14 8.20
CA ASN A 55 4.78 0.99 7.98
C ASN A 55 6.20 0.57 8.30
N ILE A 56 7.11 0.77 7.35
CA ILE A 56 8.51 0.43 7.52
C ILE A 56 9.33 1.70 7.34
N LYS A 57 10.19 1.98 8.29
CA LYS A 57 10.96 3.22 8.30
C LYS A 57 12.38 2.95 8.79
N GLY A 58 13.34 3.52 8.11
CA GLY A 58 14.73 3.35 8.47
C GLY A 58 15.63 3.40 7.24
N ASN A 59 16.93 3.60 7.47
CA ASN A 59 17.84 3.75 6.34
C ASN A 59 18.13 2.45 5.62
N LYS A 60 17.67 1.32 6.15
CA LYS A 60 17.83 0.04 5.49
C LYS A 60 16.51 -0.49 4.88
N THR A 61 15.51 0.37 4.79
CA THR A 61 14.19 -0.04 4.31
C THR A 61 14.25 -0.67 2.93
N PHE A 62 14.94 -0.01 1.99
CA PHE A 62 14.97 -0.54 0.63
C PHE A 62 15.91 -1.74 0.49
N ASP A 63 16.89 -1.86 1.38
CA ASP A 63 17.68 -3.09 1.42
C ASP A 63 16.81 -4.28 1.82
N LEU A 64 15.96 -4.06 2.80
CA LEU A 64 15.03 -5.11 3.24
C LEU A 64 14.11 -5.50 2.10
N LEU A 65 13.52 -4.51 1.43
CA LEU A 65 12.59 -4.80 0.34
C LEU A 65 13.28 -5.54 -0.79
N SER A 66 14.50 -5.13 -1.13
CA SER A 66 15.22 -5.76 -2.22
C SER A 66 15.59 -7.20 -1.92
N SER A 67 15.73 -7.56 -0.66
CA SER A 67 16.11 -8.91 -0.29
C SER A 67 15.00 -9.92 -0.56
N GLY A 68 13.75 -9.47 -0.71
CA GLY A 68 12.65 -10.40 -0.93
C GLY A 68 11.76 -10.07 -2.11
N SER A 69 12.19 -9.14 -2.98
CA SER A 69 11.37 -8.66 -4.06
C SER A 69 12.17 -8.61 -5.35
N PRO A 70 11.57 -8.99 -6.49
CA PRO A 70 12.26 -8.88 -7.78
C PRO A 70 12.28 -7.47 -8.35
N PHE A 71 11.54 -6.56 -7.73
CA PHE A 71 11.41 -5.20 -8.23
C PHE A 71 12.70 -4.41 -8.04
N ASN A 72 13.01 -3.56 -9.01
CA ASN A 72 14.18 -2.69 -8.92
C ASN A 72 13.77 -1.37 -8.30
N TYR A 73 14.24 -1.11 -7.09
CA TYR A 73 13.82 0.04 -6.32
C TYR A 73 14.66 1.29 -6.57
N GLU A 74 15.60 1.27 -7.51
CA GLU A 74 16.51 2.40 -7.65
C GLU A 74 15.80 3.71 -8.00
N SER A 75 14.93 3.69 -8.98
CA SER A 75 14.19 4.91 -9.31
C SER A 75 13.01 5.13 -8.37
N PHE A 76 12.45 4.05 -7.84
CA PHE A 76 11.33 4.14 -6.91
C PHE A 76 11.73 4.89 -5.65
N LYS A 77 12.89 4.60 -5.10
CA LYS A 77 13.29 5.24 -3.85
C LYS A 77 13.68 6.70 -4.01
N LYS A 78 13.84 7.15 -5.25
CA LYS A 78 14.16 8.55 -5.53
C LYS A 78 12.90 9.39 -5.74
N THR A 79 11.75 8.78 -5.87
CA THR A 79 10.51 9.49 -6.20
C THR A 79 9.51 9.31 -5.07
N LYS A 80 9.32 10.37 -4.30
CA LYS A 80 8.37 10.37 -3.20
C LYS A 80 6.95 10.23 -3.76
N ASN A 81 6.10 9.54 -3.00
CA ASN A 81 4.71 9.28 -3.35
C ASN A 81 4.53 8.33 -4.52
N SER A 82 5.58 7.63 -4.90
CA SER A 82 5.45 6.56 -5.88
C SER A 82 4.76 5.36 -5.27
N VAL A 83 4.05 4.62 -6.10
CA VAL A 83 3.36 3.41 -5.68
C VAL A 83 3.72 2.31 -6.65
N THR A 84 3.96 1.12 -6.13
CA THR A 84 4.20 -0.04 -6.99
C THR A 84 3.50 -1.25 -6.43
N GLN A 85 3.22 -2.19 -7.30
CA GLN A 85 2.60 -3.45 -6.95
C GLN A 85 3.60 -4.54 -7.33
N THR A 86 4.01 -5.33 -6.36
CA THR A 86 5.05 -6.31 -6.61
C THR A 86 4.90 -7.48 -5.64
N LEU A 87 5.89 -8.34 -5.62
CA LEU A 87 5.95 -9.44 -4.67
C LEU A 87 6.98 -9.13 -3.59
N LEU A 88 6.67 -9.51 -2.38
CA LEU A 88 7.63 -9.49 -1.29
C LEU A 88 7.52 -10.83 -0.58
N ASN A 89 8.60 -11.60 -0.60
CA ASN A 89 8.61 -12.96 -0.08
C ASN A 89 7.46 -13.77 -0.67
N HIS A 90 7.28 -13.68 -1.98
CA HIS A 90 6.27 -14.44 -2.74
C HIS A 90 4.83 -14.01 -2.46
N THR A 91 4.65 -12.92 -1.76
CA THR A 91 3.32 -12.41 -1.42
C THR A 91 3.06 -11.11 -2.18
N ASP A 92 1.90 -11.00 -2.79
CA ASP A 92 1.51 -9.76 -3.49
C ASP A 92 1.37 -8.62 -2.51
N VAL A 93 2.03 -7.51 -2.79
CA VAL A 93 1.96 -6.33 -1.94
C VAL A 93 1.83 -5.08 -2.80
N ILE A 94 1.32 -4.02 -2.18
CA ILE A 94 1.32 -2.68 -2.75
C ILE A 94 2.21 -1.83 -1.85
N ILE A 95 3.18 -1.13 -2.43
CA ILE A 95 4.13 -0.36 -1.66
C ILE A 95 4.00 1.10 -2.05
N HIS A 96 3.81 1.96 -1.05
CA HIS A 96 3.73 3.40 -1.23
C HIS A 96 4.96 4.04 -0.59
N HIS A 97 5.75 4.74 -1.39
CA HIS A 97 6.93 5.45 -0.92
C HIS A 97 6.48 6.77 -0.28
N LYS A 98 6.37 6.77 1.03
CA LYS A 98 5.76 7.87 1.76
C LYS A 98 6.72 9.02 1.98
N GLU A 99 7.90 8.73 2.52
CA GLU A 99 8.93 9.71 2.82
C GLU A 99 10.28 9.07 2.60
N ILE A 100 11.34 9.86 2.78
CA ILE A 100 12.70 9.32 2.66
C ILE A 100 12.85 8.15 3.63
N ASN A 101 13.23 6.99 3.10
CA ASN A 101 13.44 5.78 3.88
C ASN A 101 12.22 5.34 4.67
N GLU A 102 11.04 5.66 4.15
CA GLU A 102 9.80 5.25 4.81
C GLU A 102 8.79 4.82 3.75
N ILE A 103 8.21 3.64 3.95
CA ILE A 103 7.17 3.14 3.06
C ILE A 103 5.98 2.67 3.85
N ASN A 104 4.82 2.69 3.21
CA ASN A 104 3.65 1.98 3.68
C ASN A 104 3.43 0.80 2.76
N LEU A 105 3.33 -0.37 3.34
CA LEU A 105 3.18 -1.60 2.60
C LEU A 105 1.80 -2.18 2.89
N PHE A 106 1.06 -2.48 1.84
CA PHE A 106 -0.27 -3.06 1.99
C PHE A 106 -0.25 -4.51 1.55
N VAL A 107 -0.74 -5.37 2.41
CA VAL A 107 -0.81 -6.79 2.14
C VAL A 107 -2.19 -7.28 2.53
N ARG A 108 -2.68 -8.29 1.85
CA ARG A 108 -3.97 -8.85 2.20
C ARG A 108 -3.92 -9.45 3.60
N ARG A 109 -5.01 -9.27 4.33
CA ARG A 109 -5.07 -9.66 5.74
C ARG A 109 -4.66 -11.13 5.94
N SER A 110 -5.09 -12.00 5.06
CA SER A 110 -4.81 -13.43 5.24
C SER A 110 -3.32 -13.77 5.13
N PHE A 111 -2.52 -12.91 4.50
CA PHE A 111 -1.09 -13.13 4.37
C PHE A 111 -0.26 -12.24 5.29
N SER A 112 -0.91 -11.40 6.10
CA SER A 112 -0.19 -10.35 6.81
C SER A 112 0.69 -10.89 7.92
N GLU A 113 0.25 -11.94 8.61
CA GLU A 113 1.05 -12.46 9.71
C GLU A 113 2.33 -13.11 9.22
N ASP A 114 2.24 -13.90 8.16
CA ASP A 114 3.43 -14.54 7.59
C ASP A 114 4.41 -13.49 7.08
N LEU A 115 3.90 -12.47 6.42
CA LEU A 115 4.77 -11.42 5.89
C LEU A 115 5.40 -10.62 7.01
N TRP A 116 4.63 -10.31 8.04
CA TRP A 116 5.16 -9.59 9.20
C TRP A 116 6.30 -10.35 9.85
N LEU A 117 6.14 -11.66 10.01
CA LEU A 117 7.19 -12.49 10.60
C LEU A 117 8.43 -12.49 9.71
N TRP A 118 8.25 -12.56 8.40
CA TRP A 118 9.38 -12.51 7.49
C TRP A 118 10.11 -11.17 7.58
N ILE A 119 9.36 -10.07 7.67
CA ILE A 119 9.96 -8.76 7.78
C ILE A 119 10.79 -8.64 9.05
N LYS A 120 10.23 -9.06 10.17
CA LYS A 120 10.94 -9.02 11.44
C LYS A 120 12.22 -9.86 11.40
N ASP A 121 12.10 -11.04 10.83
CA ASP A 121 13.24 -11.94 10.78
C ASP A 121 14.33 -11.41 9.85
N SER A 122 13.93 -10.89 8.69
CA SER A 122 14.90 -10.39 7.72
C SER A 122 15.59 -9.12 8.23
N ALA A 123 14.88 -8.30 8.97
CA ALA A 123 15.45 -7.05 9.46
C ALA A 123 16.65 -7.27 10.37
N ARG A 124 16.75 -8.45 10.98
CA ARG A 124 17.87 -8.75 11.86
C ARG A 124 19.18 -8.94 11.10
N PHE A 125 19.11 -9.17 9.80
CA PHE A 125 20.28 -9.50 9.00
C PHE A 125 20.70 -8.41 8.04
N ILE A 126 20.16 -7.22 8.21
CA ILE A 126 20.46 -6.11 7.31
C ILE A 126 21.26 -5.03 8.01
#